data_9afcbc4678b4b3d4b95c7daa675b45d5
#
_entry.id   9afcbc4678b4b3d4b95c7daa675b45d5
#
_cell.length_a   1.000
_cell.length_b   1.000
_cell.length_c   1.000
_cell.angle_alpha   90.00
_cell.angle_beta   90.00
_cell.angle_gamma   90.00
#
_symmetry.space_group_name_H-M   'P 1'
#
loop_
_entity.id
_entity.type
_entity.pdbx_description
1 polymer ?
#
loop_
_entity_poly.entity_id
_entity_poly.type
_entity_poly.pdbx_seq_one_letter_code
_entity_poly.pdbx_strand_id
1 'polypeptide(L)'
;TYPPLEWNDNGTIKGYDIDLMDEIASRLGVEAEFMSIKWDGLLTGLSVNQYDAVISSMNITPGRLEEANLVEYMQWLQVIVMSPDANPVSTLEELEGKRIAVQVSTTSEEMANSVKDAQVSSFESFDTTFMELKNGRCDAIIIDEPVGMYYQKLEPSLFVITGTAGERAPVGIALKKGANALTDAIQEAMDDIKADGTADRIYDKWFK
;
A
#
# COMPACT_ATOMS: atom_id res chain seq x y z
N THR A 1 5.08 -7.50 -3.64
CA THR A 1 5.02 -8.10 -2.28
C THR A 1 4.81 -7.01 -1.26
N TYR A 2 3.67 -7.01 -0.56
CA TYR A 2 3.27 -5.95 0.39
C TYR A 2 2.35 -6.54 1.49
N PRO A 3 2.86 -7.47 2.34
CA PRO A 3 2.01 -8.17 3.29
C PRO A 3 1.42 -7.22 4.36
N PRO A 4 0.18 -7.43 4.82
CA PRO A 4 -0.72 -8.55 4.52
C PRO A 4 -1.63 -8.31 3.29
N LEU A 5 -1.35 -7.28 2.47
CA LEU A 5 -2.18 -6.91 1.33
C LEU A 5 -1.96 -7.86 0.14
N GLU A 6 -0.70 -8.04 -0.30
CA GLU A 6 -0.35 -9.02 -1.33
C GLU A 6 1.11 -9.48 -1.18
N TRP A 7 1.35 -10.79 -1.23
CA TRP A 7 2.71 -11.34 -1.26
C TRP A 7 2.75 -12.74 -1.88
N ASN A 8 3.94 -13.12 -2.33
CA ASN A 8 4.19 -14.47 -2.84
C ASN A 8 4.60 -15.40 -1.68
N ASP A 9 3.80 -16.42 -1.42
CA ASP A 9 4.08 -17.48 -0.47
C ASP A 9 4.38 -18.77 -1.20
N ASN A 10 5.65 -19.08 -1.39
CA ASN A 10 6.11 -20.32 -2.05
C ASN A 10 5.49 -20.56 -3.45
N GLY A 11 5.34 -19.50 -4.24
CA GLY A 11 4.79 -19.55 -5.59
C GLY A 11 3.30 -19.24 -5.69
N THR A 12 2.62 -19.05 -4.56
CA THR A 12 1.21 -18.65 -4.52
C THR A 12 1.11 -17.19 -4.09
N ILE A 13 0.50 -16.35 -4.91
CA ILE A 13 0.19 -14.96 -4.54
C ILE A 13 -1.06 -14.97 -3.66
N LYS A 14 -1.01 -14.32 -2.51
CA LYS A 14 -2.11 -14.23 -1.55
C LYS A 14 -2.09 -12.90 -0.80
N GLY A 15 -3.19 -12.59 -0.13
CA GLY A 15 -3.35 -11.38 0.67
C GLY A 15 -4.77 -10.82 0.60
N TYR A 16 -4.96 -9.73 1.32
CA TYR A 16 -6.24 -9.01 1.33
C TYR A 16 -6.67 -8.56 -0.08
N ASP A 17 -5.75 -7.95 -0.81
CA ASP A 17 -5.99 -7.44 -2.17
C ASP A 17 -6.32 -8.57 -3.14
N ILE A 18 -5.70 -9.73 -2.94
CA ILE A 18 -5.95 -10.92 -3.77
C ILE A 18 -7.36 -11.46 -3.53
N ASP A 19 -7.73 -11.68 -2.26
CA ASP A 19 -9.09 -12.18 -1.92
C ASP A 19 -10.18 -11.19 -2.40
N LEU A 20 -9.93 -9.90 -2.27
CA LEU A 20 -10.88 -8.88 -2.73
C LEU A 20 -11.03 -8.89 -4.25
N MET A 21 -9.92 -8.99 -4.99
CA MET A 21 -9.97 -9.01 -6.46
C MET A 21 -10.57 -10.31 -6.99
N ASP A 22 -10.33 -11.46 -6.34
CA ASP A 22 -10.99 -12.72 -6.66
C ASP A 22 -12.51 -12.63 -6.48
N GLU A 23 -12.98 -11.99 -5.41
CA GLU A 23 -14.41 -11.76 -5.19
C GLU A 23 -15.00 -10.83 -6.26
N ILE A 24 -14.31 -9.73 -6.61
CA ILE A 24 -14.72 -8.84 -7.69
C ILE A 24 -14.83 -9.62 -9.00
N ALA A 25 -13.80 -10.39 -9.38
CA ALA A 25 -13.79 -11.18 -10.60
C ALA A 25 -14.94 -12.20 -10.63
N SER A 26 -15.19 -12.85 -9.49
CA SER A 26 -16.34 -13.80 -9.35
C SER A 26 -17.69 -13.12 -9.64
N ARG A 27 -17.90 -11.90 -9.13
CA ARG A 27 -19.14 -11.15 -9.40
C ARG A 27 -19.27 -10.71 -10.85
N LEU A 28 -18.15 -10.44 -11.50
CA LEU A 28 -18.12 -10.11 -12.93
C LEU A 28 -18.23 -11.35 -13.84
N GLY A 29 -18.20 -12.57 -13.25
CA GLY A 29 -18.26 -13.82 -14.00
C GLY A 29 -16.99 -14.15 -14.78
N VAL A 30 -15.84 -13.68 -14.29
CA VAL A 30 -14.51 -13.93 -14.85
C VAL A 30 -13.56 -14.49 -13.79
N GLU A 31 -12.39 -14.97 -14.20
CA GLU A 31 -11.30 -15.39 -13.31
C GLU A 31 -10.20 -14.32 -13.28
N ALA A 32 -9.63 -14.02 -12.11
CA ALA A 32 -8.49 -13.14 -11.97
C ALA A 32 -7.17 -13.92 -12.16
N GLU A 33 -6.27 -13.38 -12.95
CA GLU A 33 -4.89 -13.85 -13.06
C GLU A 33 -3.95 -12.81 -12.47
N PHE A 34 -3.16 -13.20 -11.46
CA PHE A 34 -2.30 -12.28 -10.73
C PHE A 34 -0.86 -12.32 -11.23
N MET A 35 -0.30 -11.13 -11.43
CA MET A 35 1.08 -10.91 -11.85
C MET A 35 1.81 -10.05 -10.84
N SER A 36 3.03 -10.45 -10.44
CA SER A 36 3.88 -9.63 -9.58
C SER A 36 4.74 -8.70 -10.43
N ILE A 37 4.53 -7.40 -10.29
CA ILE A 37 5.21 -6.34 -11.02
C ILE A 37 5.89 -5.40 -10.01
N LYS A 38 7.01 -4.77 -10.40
CA LYS A 38 7.64 -3.73 -9.59
C LYS A 38 6.73 -2.50 -9.49
N TRP A 39 6.70 -1.88 -8.31
CA TRP A 39 5.83 -0.76 -7.99
C TRP A 39 5.93 0.40 -9.00
N ASP A 40 7.13 0.86 -9.31
CA ASP A 40 7.40 1.98 -10.20
C ASP A 40 6.98 1.75 -11.67
N GLY A 41 6.70 0.49 -12.04
CA GLY A 41 6.22 0.10 -13.37
C GLY A 41 4.71 -0.04 -13.51
N LEU A 42 3.94 -0.02 -12.40
CA LEU A 42 2.53 -0.41 -12.39
C LEU A 42 1.65 0.45 -13.32
N LEU A 43 1.68 1.77 -13.23
CA LEU A 43 0.85 2.63 -14.07
C LEU A 43 1.32 2.62 -15.54
N THR A 44 2.63 2.51 -15.77
CA THR A 44 3.18 2.40 -17.13
C THR A 44 2.69 1.13 -17.82
N GLY A 45 2.79 -0.04 -17.15
CA GLY A 45 2.30 -1.31 -17.70
C GLY A 45 0.80 -1.29 -17.98
N LEU A 46 0.02 -0.70 -17.06
CA LEU A 46 -1.42 -0.50 -17.23
C LEU A 46 -1.75 0.34 -18.48
N SER A 47 -1.01 1.42 -18.70
CA SER A 47 -1.23 2.34 -19.83
C SER A 47 -1.03 1.66 -21.20
N VAL A 48 -0.12 0.67 -21.27
CA VAL A 48 0.18 -0.08 -22.51
C VAL A 48 -0.54 -1.45 -22.57
N ASN A 49 -1.52 -1.70 -21.71
CA ASN A 49 -2.35 -2.92 -21.65
C ASN A 49 -1.53 -4.20 -21.39
N GLN A 50 -0.54 -4.16 -20.51
CA GLN A 50 0.13 -5.39 -20.04
C GLN A 50 -0.78 -6.20 -19.10
N TYR A 51 -1.71 -5.53 -18.43
CA TYR A 51 -2.74 -6.08 -17.55
C TYR A 51 -3.94 -5.12 -17.54
N ASP A 52 -5.07 -5.59 -17.05
CA ASP A 52 -6.35 -4.86 -17.09
C ASP A 52 -6.56 -3.97 -15.86
N ALA A 53 -6.02 -4.38 -14.70
CA ALA A 53 -6.17 -3.68 -13.44
C ALA A 53 -4.91 -3.81 -12.57
N VAL A 54 -4.76 -2.92 -11.60
CA VAL A 54 -3.74 -2.97 -10.55
C VAL A 54 -4.43 -2.81 -9.20
N ILE A 55 -4.19 -3.76 -8.30
CA ILE A 55 -4.58 -3.67 -6.89
C ILE A 55 -3.32 -3.88 -6.04
N SER A 56 -2.88 -2.87 -5.32
CA SER A 56 -1.66 -2.87 -4.50
C SER A 56 -1.58 -1.61 -3.64
N SER A 57 -2.58 -1.38 -2.79
CA SER A 57 -2.64 -0.23 -1.87
C SER A 57 -2.33 1.14 -2.50
N MET A 58 -2.71 1.34 -3.76
CA MET A 58 -2.38 2.56 -4.49
C MET A 58 -3.22 3.74 -3.99
N ASN A 59 -2.59 4.71 -3.31
CA ASN A 59 -3.31 5.93 -2.89
C ASN A 59 -3.90 6.67 -4.08
N ILE A 60 -5.15 7.11 -3.92
CA ILE A 60 -5.84 7.95 -4.89
C ILE A 60 -5.34 9.39 -4.73
N THR A 61 -4.54 9.86 -5.68
CA THR A 61 -4.00 11.22 -5.69
C THR A 61 -4.43 11.95 -6.97
N PRO A 62 -4.46 13.30 -6.99
CA PRO A 62 -4.77 14.05 -8.20
C PRO A 62 -3.89 13.67 -9.40
N GLY A 63 -2.59 13.48 -9.19
CA GLY A 63 -1.65 13.08 -10.25
C GLY A 63 -1.99 11.69 -10.82
N ARG A 64 -2.26 10.71 -9.96
CA ARG A 64 -2.65 9.36 -10.41
C ARG A 64 -4.00 9.32 -11.11
N LEU A 65 -4.94 10.19 -10.71
CA LEU A 65 -6.22 10.35 -11.40
C LEU A 65 -6.09 10.93 -12.82
N GLU A 66 -5.02 11.64 -13.12
CA GLU A 66 -4.72 12.07 -14.50
C GLU A 66 -4.27 10.90 -15.39
N GLU A 67 -3.56 9.92 -14.80
CA GLU A 67 -2.95 8.78 -15.50
C GLU A 67 -3.85 7.54 -15.57
N ALA A 68 -4.72 7.32 -14.58
CA ALA A 68 -5.55 6.13 -14.45
C ALA A 68 -6.97 6.48 -13.96
N ASN A 69 -7.93 5.58 -14.20
CA ASN A 69 -9.16 5.55 -13.42
C ASN A 69 -8.89 4.78 -12.13
N LEU A 70 -9.46 5.23 -11.00
CA LEU A 70 -9.23 4.61 -9.68
C LEU A 70 -10.58 4.33 -9.01
N VAL A 71 -10.79 3.09 -8.58
CA VAL A 71 -11.97 2.65 -7.80
C VAL A 71 -11.55 2.46 -6.35
N GLU A 72 -12.08 3.29 -5.43
CA GLU A 72 -11.76 3.22 -4.00
C GLU A 72 -12.26 1.92 -3.38
N TYR A 73 -11.34 1.19 -2.70
CA TYR A 73 -11.72 -0.01 -1.96
C TYR A 73 -11.46 0.10 -0.44
N MET A 74 -10.53 0.95 -0.01
CA MET A 74 -10.19 1.12 1.40
C MET A 74 -9.57 2.50 1.66
N GLN A 75 -9.38 2.82 2.96
CA GLN A 75 -8.63 4.00 3.41
C GLN A 75 -7.65 3.62 4.51
N TRP A 76 -6.39 4.03 4.35
CA TRP A 76 -5.31 3.79 5.32
C TRP A 76 -4.76 5.09 5.88
N LEU A 77 -4.19 4.99 7.09
CA LEU A 77 -3.19 5.95 7.58
C LEU A 77 -1.82 5.55 7.04
N GLN A 78 -0.92 6.52 6.89
CA GLN A 78 0.51 6.22 6.88
C GLN A 78 1.07 6.36 8.29
N VAL A 79 1.92 5.42 8.68
CA VAL A 79 2.48 5.34 10.03
C VAL A 79 3.98 5.50 10.00
N ILE A 80 4.51 5.97 11.13
CA ILE A 80 5.95 6.06 11.39
C ILE A 80 6.35 4.80 12.14
N VAL A 81 7.27 4.03 11.57
CA VAL A 81 7.85 2.83 12.19
C VAL A 81 9.28 3.10 12.57
N MET A 82 9.64 2.79 13.82
CA MET A 82 10.99 2.97 14.38
C MET A 82 11.47 1.73 15.12
N SER A 83 12.74 1.72 15.50
CA SER A 83 13.26 0.74 16.45
C SER A 83 12.66 0.99 17.85
N PRO A 84 12.29 -0.06 18.63
CA PRO A 84 11.80 0.11 19.99
C PRO A 84 12.78 0.82 20.94
N ASP A 85 14.09 0.73 20.64
CA ASP A 85 15.15 1.35 21.45
C ASP A 85 15.38 2.83 21.10
N ALA A 86 14.73 3.35 20.05
CA ALA A 86 14.86 4.75 19.64
C ALA A 86 14.00 5.68 20.50
N ASN A 87 14.37 6.96 20.55
CA ASN A 87 13.46 7.98 21.08
C ASN A 87 12.27 8.10 20.11
N PRO A 88 11.03 7.74 20.52
CA PRO A 88 9.90 7.73 19.64
C PRO A 88 9.53 9.15 19.17
N VAL A 89 9.05 9.23 17.92
CA VAL A 89 8.41 10.43 17.37
C VAL A 89 6.97 10.08 16.97
N SER A 90 6.06 11.02 17.08
CA SER A 90 4.62 10.79 16.90
C SER A 90 4.05 11.46 15.67
N THR A 91 4.75 12.45 15.12
CA THR A 91 4.31 13.24 13.96
C THR A 91 5.38 13.32 12.89
N LEU A 92 4.95 13.70 11.68
CA LEU A 92 5.84 13.89 10.54
C LEU A 92 6.90 14.98 10.81
N GLU A 93 6.51 16.07 11.49
CA GLU A 93 7.40 17.21 11.80
C GLU A 93 8.54 16.80 12.75
N GLU A 94 8.28 15.88 13.68
CA GLU A 94 9.29 15.39 14.63
C GLU A 94 10.38 14.54 13.96
N LEU A 95 10.21 14.20 12.68
CA LEU A 95 11.24 13.55 11.86
C LEU A 95 12.29 14.53 11.31
N GLU A 96 12.22 15.84 11.64
CA GLU A 96 13.22 16.86 11.22
C GLU A 96 14.65 16.35 11.50
N GLY A 97 15.50 16.41 10.48
CA GLY A 97 16.90 16.00 10.53
C GLY A 97 17.16 14.50 10.63
N LYS A 98 16.14 13.64 10.66
CA LYS A 98 16.30 12.18 10.77
C LYS A 98 16.55 11.53 9.41
N ARG A 99 17.11 10.31 9.46
CA ARG A 99 17.28 9.44 8.30
C ARG A 99 16.00 8.66 8.11
N ILE A 100 15.33 8.85 6.97
CA ILE A 100 14.04 8.22 6.67
C ILE A 100 14.21 7.30 5.45
N ALA A 101 13.78 6.04 5.57
CA ALA A 101 13.74 5.11 4.46
C ALA A 101 12.29 4.94 3.95
N VAL A 102 12.13 5.00 2.63
CA VAL A 102 10.83 4.90 1.97
C VAL A 102 10.94 4.10 0.67
N GLN A 103 9.82 3.66 0.13
CA GLN A 103 9.78 3.13 -1.22
C GLN A 103 9.66 4.26 -2.24
N VAL A 104 10.38 4.18 -3.33
CA VAL A 104 10.37 5.16 -4.43
C VAL A 104 8.97 5.28 -5.07
N SER A 105 8.62 6.47 -5.55
CA SER A 105 7.35 6.76 -6.26
C SER A 105 6.09 6.51 -5.42
N THR A 106 6.21 6.61 -4.09
CA THR A 106 5.08 6.49 -3.15
C THR A 106 4.72 7.83 -2.52
N THR A 107 3.52 7.92 -1.96
CA THR A 107 3.11 9.07 -1.13
C THR A 107 3.94 9.16 0.15
N SER A 108 4.45 8.03 0.66
CA SER A 108 5.41 8.01 1.78
C SER A 108 6.72 8.73 1.44
N GLU A 109 7.20 8.58 0.20
CA GLU A 109 8.39 9.32 -0.28
C GLU A 109 8.11 10.83 -0.37
N GLU A 110 6.94 11.21 -0.89
CA GLU A 110 6.53 12.62 -0.93
C GLU A 110 6.47 13.24 0.46
N MET A 111 5.87 12.52 1.43
CA MET A 111 5.81 12.96 2.83
C MET A 111 7.21 13.09 3.44
N ALA A 112 8.07 12.08 3.27
CA ALA A 112 9.44 12.11 3.79
C ALA A 112 10.23 13.30 3.22
N ASN A 113 10.11 13.56 1.92
CA ASN A 113 10.77 14.69 1.25
C ASN A 113 10.23 16.07 1.68
N SER A 114 9.03 16.13 2.26
CA SER A 114 8.48 17.37 2.83
C SER A 114 9.02 17.71 4.21
N VAL A 115 9.67 16.75 4.88
CA VAL A 115 10.23 16.94 6.22
C VAL A 115 11.51 17.76 6.12
N LYS A 116 11.58 18.82 6.91
CA LYS A 116 12.73 19.71 6.92
C LYS A 116 14.01 19.01 7.35
N ASP A 117 15.09 19.20 6.59
CA ASP A 117 16.43 18.65 6.85
C ASP A 117 16.50 17.13 6.97
N ALA A 118 15.43 16.37 6.60
CA ALA A 118 15.45 14.93 6.61
C ALA A 118 16.43 14.37 5.56
N GLN A 119 17.06 13.26 5.90
CA GLN A 119 17.92 12.50 4.99
C GLN A 119 17.11 11.32 4.44
N VAL A 120 16.45 11.53 3.31
CA VAL A 120 15.58 10.53 2.71
C VAL A 120 16.39 9.57 1.84
N SER A 121 16.16 8.27 2.04
CA SER A 121 16.69 7.19 1.22
C SER A 121 15.53 6.41 0.60
N SER A 122 15.44 6.42 -0.73
CA SER A 122 14.37 5.76 -1.49
C SER A 122 14.86 4.44 -2.08
N PHE A 123 14.06 3.38 -1.95
CA PHE A 123 14.38 2.03 -2.38
C PHE A 123 13.30 1.50 -3.34
N GLU A 124 13.66 0.61 -4.26
CA GLU A 124 12.71 -0.03 -5.18
C GLU A 124 11.71 -0.95 -4.45
N SER A 125 12.13 -1.55 -3.33
CA SER A 125 11.31 -2.46 -2.52
C SER A 125 11.15 -1.94 -1.10
N PHE A 126 9.91 -1.98 -0.59
CA PHE A 126 9.65 -1.62 0.81
C PHE A 126 10.32 -2.59 1.80
N ASP A 127 10.52 -3.87 1.45
CA ASP A 127 11.28 -4.81 2.29
C ASP A 127 12.66 -4.27 2.64
N THR A 128 13.29 -3.57 1.70
CA THR A 128 14.60 -2.95 1.92
C THR A 128 14.52 -1.88 3.00
N THR A 129 13.41 -1.13 3.11
CA THR A 129 13.26 -0.10 4.15
C THR A 129 13.28 -0.71 5.56
N PHE A 130 12.60 -1.86 5.74
CA PHE A 130 12.63 -2.59 7.02
C PHE A 130 14.02 -3.18 7.31
N MET A 131 14.75 -3.64 6.29
CA MET A 131 16.15 -4.06 6.47
C MET A 131 17.08 -2.91 6.85
N GLU A 132 16.85 -1.71 6.29
CA GLU A 132 17.62 -0.51 6.66
C GLU A 132 17.38 -0.11 8.13
N LEU A 133 16.11 -0.14 8.58
CA LEU A 133 15.78 0.12 9.98
C LEU A 133 16.36 -0.92 10.92
N LYS A 134 16.21 -2.19 10.61
CA LYS A 134 16.80 -3.31 11.38
C LYS A 134 18.31 -3.21 11.53
N ASN A 135 19.00 -2.71 10.51
CA ASN A 135 20.46 -2.54 10.50
C ASN A 135 20.94 -1.19 11.07
N GLY A 136 20.01 -0.33 11.56
CA GLY A 136 20.32 1.00 12.10
C GLY A 136 20.83 2.01 11.05
N ARG A 137 20.56 1.77 9.76
CA ARG A 137 20.95 2.66 8.67
C ARG A 137 19.96 3.77 8.41
N CYS A 138 18.71 3.65 8.88
CA CYS A 138 17.74 4.74 9.00
C CYS A 138 17.20 4.82 10.43
N ASP A 139 16.53 5.90 10.75
CA ASP A 139 15.93 6.16 12.06
C ASP A 139 14.43 5.86 12.06
N ALA A 140 13.78 6.00 10.90
CA ALA A 140 12.36 5.77 10.71
C ALA A 140 12.02 5.28 9.30
N ILE A 141 10.86 4.63 9.20
CA ILE A 141 10.17 4.29 7.94
C ILE A 141 8.82 4.99 7.96
N ILE A 142 8.36 5.48 6.81
CA ILE A 142 6.97 5.88 6.59
C ILE A 142 6.34 4.83 5.67
N ILE A 143 5.22 4.22 6.11
CA ILE A 143 4.58 3.10 5.42
C ILE A 143 3.08 3.06 5.72
N ASP A 144 2.29 2.36 4.90
CA ASP A 144 0.87 2.14 5.16
C ASP A 144 0.63 1.36 6.46
N GLU A 145 -0.36 1.80 7.24
CA GLU A 145 -0.72 1.25 8.55
C GLU A 145 -0.82 -0.29 8.58
N PRO A 146 -1.49 -0.96 7.62
CA PRO A 146 -1.61 -2.43 7.65
C PRO A 146 -0.25 -3.14 7.59
N VAL A 147 0.68 -2.62 6.80
CA VAL A 147 2.01 -3.18 6.64
C VAL A 147 2.88 -2.91 7.87
N GLY A 148 2.81 -1.69 8.42
CA GLY A 148 3.47 -1.37 9.69
C GLY A 148 3.01 -2.28 10.84
N MET A 149 1.69 -2.51 10.95
CA MET A 149 1.11 -3.42 11.94
C MET A 149 1.56 -4.88 11.74
N TYR A 150 1.60 -5.34 10.50
CA TYR A 150 2.07 -6.68 10.16
C TYR A 150 3.52 -6.91 10.62
N TYR A 151 4.43 -6.00 10.29
CA TYR A 151 5.84 -6.13 10.70
C TYR A 151 6.05 -5.94 12.19
N GLN A 152 5.32 -5.03 12.84
CA GLN A 152 5.35 -4.90 14.31
C GLN A 152 4.88 -6.19 15.00
N LYS A 153 3.86 -6.86 14.48
CA LYS A 153 3.36 -8.14 15.02
C LYS A 153 4.36 -9.28 14.75
N LEU A 154 5.03 -9.27 13.61
CA LEU A 154 5.98 -10.30 13.20
C LEU A 154 7.29 -10.23 13.98
N GLU A 155 7.86 -9.03 14.15
CA GLU A 155 9.14 -8.78 14.79
C GLU A 155 9.05 -7.62 15.81
N PRO A 156 8.28 -7.77 16.92
CA PRO A 156 7.99 -6.67 17.85
C PRO A 156 9.23 -6.14 18.60
N SER A 157 10.31 -6.90 18.61
CA SER A 157 11.59 -6.45 19.16
C SER A 157 12.40 -5.57 18.22
N LEU A 158 11.99 -5.43 16.97
CA LEU A 158 12.69 -4.67 15.94
C LEU A 158 11.91 -3.48 15.42
N PHE A 159 10.57 -3.58 15.41
CA PHE A 159 9.69 -2.61 14.79
C PHE A 159 8.56 -2.20 15.71
N VAL A 160 8.36 -0.91 15.86
CA VAL A 160 7.24 -0.34 16.61
C VAL A 160 6.67 0.85 15.86
N ILE A 161 5.35 0.90 15.73
CA ILE A 161 4.65 2.09 15.26
C ILE A 161 4.68 3.12 16.38
N THR A 162 5.28 4.27 16.11
CA THR A 162 5.42 5.35 17.10
C THR A 162 4.47 6.52 16.85
N GLY A 163 3.98 6.67 15.63
CA GLY A 163 3.11 7.77 15.26
C GLY A 163 2.50 7.62 13.87
N THR A 164 1.87 8.70 13.42
CA THR A 164 1.22 8.77 12.10
C THR A 164 1.84 9.87 11.24
N ALA A 165 1.86 9.65 9.93
CA ALA A 165 2.35 10.59 8.93
C ALA A 165 1.16 11.04 8.05
N GLY A 166 0.34 11.95 8.56
CA GLY A 166 -0.81 12.50 7.83
C GLY A 166 -2.16 11.91 8.24
N GLU A 167 -3.17 12.15 7.40
CA GLU A 167 -4.54 11.71 7.59
C GLU A 167 -4.83 10.42 6.81
N ARG A 168 -5.99 9.79 7.06
CA ARG A 168 -6.46 8.66 6.27
C ARG A 168 -6.62 9.07 4.81
N ALA A 169 -6.02 8.30 3.93
CA ALA A 169 -6.07 8.51 2.50
C ALA A 169 -6.73 7.32 1.79
N PRO A 170 -7.55 7.57 0.76
CA PRO A 170 -8.16 6.51 -0.01
C PRO A 170 -7.12 5.77 -0.85
N VAL A 171 -7.29 4.46 -0.95
CA VAL A 171 -6.55 3.59 -1.87
C VAL A 171 -7.50 2.96 -2.87
N GLY A 172 -7.03 2.76 -4.09
CA GLY A 172 -7.87 2.36 -5.20
C GLY A 172 -7.28 1.27 -6.07
N ILE A 173 -8.19 0.54 -6.72
CA ILE A 173 -7.88 -0.32 -7.85
C ILE A 173 -7.68 0.59 -9.06
N ALA A 174 -6.49 0.55 -9.66
CA ALA A 174 -6.20 1.35 -10.85
C ALA A 174 -6.54 0.58 -12.12
N LEU A 175 -7.18 1.30 -13.05
CA LEU A 175 -7.54 0.83 -14.38
C LEU A 175 -7.00 1.80 -15.42
N LYS A 176 -6.79 1.31 -16.63
CA LYS A 176 -6.34 2.18 -17.72
C LYS A 176 -7.23 3.40 -17.85
N LYS A 177 -6.64 4.57 -18.01
CA LYS A 177 -7.37 5.81 -18.23
C LYS A 177 -8.33 5.69 -19.43
N GLY A 178 -9.61 5.99 -19.18
CA GLY A 178 -10.66 5.86 -20.18
C GLY A 178 -11.28 4.46 -20.33
N ALA A 179 -10.87 3.46 -19.55
CA ALA A 179 -11.51 2.14 -19.50
C ALA A 179 -12.82 2.19 -18.68
N ASN A 180 -13.74 3.08 -19.05
CA ASN A 180 -14.90 3.42 -18.23
C ASN A 180 -15.81 2.21 -17.96
N ALA A 181 -16.05 1.36 -18.97
CA ALA A 181 -16.93 0.19 -18.79
C ALA A 181 -16.40 -0.79 -17.72
N LEU A 182 -15.09 -1.05 -17.70
CA LEU A 182 -14.48 -1.91 -16.68
C LEU A 182 -14.44 -1.20 -15.32
N THR A 183 -14.20 0.12 -15.32
CA THR A 183 -14.24 0.93 -14.10
C THR A 183 -15.61 0.90 -13.45
N ASP A 184 -16.67 1.10 -14.22
CA ASP A 184 -18.06 1.09 -13.75
C ASP A 184 -18.43 -0.31 -13.22
N ALA A 185 -18.04 -1.37 -13.93
CA ALA A 185 -18.30 -2.75 -13.52
C ALA A 185 -17.61 -3.10 -12.20
N ILE A 186 -16.33 -2.72 -12.02
CA ILE A 186 -15.60 -2.95 -10.77
C ILE A 186 -16.18 -2.09 -9.64
N GLN A 187 -16.59 -0.85 -9.92
CA GLN A 187 -17.26 0.00 -8.93
C GLN A 187 -18.58 -0.63 -8.44
N GLU A 188 -19.43 -1.12 -9.35
CA GLU A 188 -20.68 -1.80 -9.00
C GLU A 188 -20.41 -3.06 -8.16
N ALA A 189 -19.45 -3.89 -8.56
CA ALA A 189 -19.05 -5.05 -7.78
C ALA A 189 -18.55 -4.67 -6.38
N MET A 190 -17.75 -3.60 -6.25
CA MET A 190 -17.29 -3.09 -4.94
C MET A 190 -18.44 -2.60 -4.07
N ASP A 191 -19.41 -1.89 -4.64
CA ASP A 191 -20.57 -1.41 -3.89
C ASP A 191 -21.41 -2.59 -3.37
N ASP A 192 -21.60 -3.63 -4.16
CA ASP A 192 -22.29 -4.86 -3.77
C ASP A 192 -21.52 -5.62 -2.66
N ILE A 193 -20.18 -5.76 -2.78
CA ILE A 193 -19.29 -6.39 -1.80
C ILE A 193 -19.36 -5.67 -0.45
N LYS A 194 -19.42 -4.34 -0.46
CA LYS A 194 -19.60 -3.52 0.74
C LYS A 194 -21.02 -3.70 1.32
N ALA A 195 -22.04 -3.67 0.48
CA ALA A 195 -23.44 -3.71 0.91
C ALA A 195 -23.85 -5.05 1.57
N ASP A 196 -23.31 -6.18 1.10
CA ASP A 196 -23.65 -7.51 1.63
C ASP A 196 -22.73 -8.02 2.75
N GLY A 197 -21.75 -7.20 3.19
CA GLY A 197 -20.81 -7.50 4.27
C GLY A 197 -19.66 -8.43 3.86
N THR A 198 -19.48 -8.70 2.58
CA THR A 198 -18.33 -9.50 2.10
C THR A 198 -17.02 -8.77 2.31
N ALA A 199 -17.00 -7.43 2.13
CA ALA A 199 -15.82 -6.61 2.43
C ALA A 199 -15.37 -6.79 3.89
N ASP A 200 -16.29 -6.77 4.84
CA ASP A 200 -15.99 -6.95 6.26
C ASP A 200 -15.42 -8.35 6.53
N ARG A 201 -15.96 -9.41 5.90
CA ARG A 201 -15.43 -10.78 6.07
C ARG A 201 -14.01 -10.93 5.53
N ILE A 202 -13.71 -10.33 4.37
CA ILE A 202 -12.36 -10.34 3.80
C ILE A 202 -11.41 -9.54 4.69
N TYR A 203 -11.84 -8.36 5.16
CA TYR A 203 -11.07 -7.54 6.11
C TYR A 203 -10.75 -8.30 7.39
N ASP A 204 -11.74 -8.92 8.01
CA ASP A 204 -11.59 -9.65 9.27
C ASP A 204 -10.61 -10.83 9.15
N LYS A 205 -10.58 -11.50 8.01
CA LYS A 205 -9.65 -12.61 7.72
C LYS A 205 -8.18 -12.16 7.81
N TRP A 206 -7.86 -10.94 7.41
CA TRP A 206 -6.49 -10.50 7.26
C TRP A 206 -5.99 -9.55 8.36
N PHE A 207 -6.91 -8.83 9.02
CA PHE A 207 -6.55 -7.75 9.96
C PHE A 207 -7.02 -7.99 11.41
N LYS A 208 -7.83 -9.01 11.67
CA LYS A 208 -8.20 -9.43 13.02
C LYS A 208 -7.56 -10.79 13.38
#